data_4a8a24caa189dccdb1def53b2e4ce59f
#
_entry.id   4a8a24caa189dccdb1def53b2e4ce59f
#
_cell.length_a   1.000
_cell.length_b   1.000
_cell.length_c   1.000
_cell.angle_alpha   90.00
_cell.angle_beta   90.00
_cell.angle_gamma   90.00
#
_symmetry.space_group_name_H-M   'P 1'
#
loop_
_entity.id
_entity.type
_entity.pdbx_description
1 polymer ?
#
loop_
_entity_poly.entity_id
_entity_poly.type
_entity_poly.pdbx_seq_one_letter_code
_entity_poly.pdbx_strand_id
1 'polypeptide(L)'
;LLSVGYGFVGKAAGEYIAPHIKQHVIIDPAHSTERIADHADAGAAIVAVPTPTVNGVCDDSVIVDVVTQLIAANPDIKILLKSTVPPDQLEKLPANVTYNPEFLRAKTAAEDFANQRVFILGGAGGAYWQRVFSFMQGVEFIRTDRTTASMVKYMHNTWLAMKVAYFHEIYKLVGDSYQHDELISILAKFPNIGPSHMAMNDEGKLGYGGHCFPKDTEAFVEYTGSEILQKVIEINKKLIDNTQ
;
A
#
# COMPACT_ATOMS: atom_id res chain seq x y z
N LEU A 1 21.48 6.12 2.78
CA LEU A 1 20.16 5.51 2.77
C LEU A 1 20.12 4.38 1.72
N LEU A 2 19.53 3.23 2.08
CA LEU A 2 19.25 2.13 1.17
C LEU A 2 17.78 2.18 0.74
N SER A 3 17.50 1.87 -0.54
CA SER A 3 16.16 1.50 -1.00
C SER A 3 16.17 0.02 -1.40
N VAL A 4 15.53 -0.81 -0.58
CA VAL A 4 15.46 -2.26 -0.78
C VAL A 4 14.09 -2.63 -1.38
N GLY A 5 14.10 -3.14 -2.61
CA GLY A 5 12.93 -3.24 -3.47
C GLY A 5 12.66 -1.91 -4.20
N TYR A 6 12.73 -1.93 -5.53
CA TYR A 6 12.63 -0.73 -6.37
C TYR A 6 11.51 -0.82 -7.42
N GLY A 7 10.41 -1.51 -7.05
CA GLY A 7 9.15 -1.45 -7.75
C GLY A 7 8.54 -0.04 -7.67
N PHE A 8 7.29 0.14 -8.14
CA PHE A 8 6.68 1.48 -8.22
C PHE A 8 6.65 2.23 -6.87
N VAL A 9 6.48 1.53 -5.73
CA VAL A 9 6.48 2.13 -4.38
C VAL A 9 7.89 2.55 -3.96
N GLY A 10 8.85 1.63 -4.04
CA GLY A 10 10.24 1.89 -3.65
C GLY A 10 10.89 2.96 -4.52
N LYS A 11 10.60 2.94 -5.83
CA LYS A 11 11.04 3.94 -6.79
C LYS A 11 10.47 5.32 -6.45
N ALA A 12 9.15 5.44 -6.26
CA ALA A 12 8.52 6.72 -5.94
C ALA A 12 9.10 7.34 -4.65
N ALA A 13 9.26 6.54 -3.58
CA ALA A 13 9.84 7.02 -2.34
C ALA A 13 11.33 7.34 -2.47
N GLY A 14 12.11 6.46 -3.13
CA GLY A 14 13.55 6.61 -3.30
C GLY A 14 13.94 7.81 -4.15
N GLU A 15 13.28 8.00 -5.31
CA GLU A 15 13.53 9.15 -6.17
C GLU A 15 13.13 10.47 -5.51
N TYR A 16 12.03 10.47 -4.74
CA TYR A 16 11.58 11.67 -4.04
C TYR A 16 12.52 12.12 -2.92
N ILE A 17 13.14 11.17 -2.19
CA ILE A 17 14.07 11.48 -1.10
C ILE A 17 15.50 11.74 -1.61
N ALA A 18 15.91 11.17 -2.73
CA ALA A 18 17.29 11.18 -3.23
C ALA A 18 17.92 12.60 -3.27
N PRO A 19 17.23 13.68 -3.71
CA PRO A 19 17.77 15.04 -3.71
C PRO A 19 18.06 15.61 -2.32
N HIS A 20 17.51 15.02 -1.26
CA HIS A 20 17.58 15.54 0.12
C HIS A 20 18.55 14.76 1.01
N ILE A 21 19.28 13.79 0.45
CA ILE A 21 20.22 12.94 1.19
C ILE A 21 21.58 12.89 0.50
N LYS A 22 22.65 12.61 1.28
CA LYS A 22 24.02 12.60 0.75
C LYS A 22 24.31 11.41 -0.17
N GLN A 23 23.74 10.26 0.13
CA GLN A 23 23.97 9.02 -0.61
C GLN A 23 22.71 8.17 -0.63
N HIS A 24 22.34 7.70 -1.82
CA HIS A 24 21.23 6.81 -2.05
C HIS A 24 21.73 5.58 -2.81
N VAL A 25 21.48 4.39 -2.28
CA VAL A 25 21.83 3.11 -2.88
C VAL A 25 20.56 2.31 -3.11
N ILE A 26 20.42 1.77 -4.32
CA ILE A 26 19.29 0.92 -4.71
C ILE A 26 19.74 -0.53 -4.59
N ILE A 27 18.95 -1.33 -3.86
CA ILE A 27 19.15 -2.78 -3.71
C ILE A 27 17.89 -3.48 -4.24
N ASP A 28 17.97 -3.91 -5.49
CA ASP A 28 16.89 -4.61 -6.18
C ASP A 28 17.48 -5.41 -7.34
N PRO A 29 17.21 -6.74 -7.46
CA PRO A 29 17.83 -7.59 -8.48
C PRO A 29 17.58 -7.13 -9.93
N ALA A 30 16.49 -6.38 -10.17
CA ALA A 30 16.17 -5.85 -11.50
C ALA A 30 16.91 -4.53 -11.82
N HIS A 31 17.49 -3.87 -10.82
CA HIS A 31 18.03 -2.51 -10.96
C HIS A 31 19.49 -2.36 -10.58
N SER A 32 20.05 -3.26 -9.76
CA SER A 32 21.43 -3.18 -9.31
C SER A 32 22.00 -4.54 -8.92
N THR A 33 23.33 -4.60 -8.78
CA THR A 33 24.07 -5.74 -8.23
C THR A 33 24.47 -5.53 -6.76
N GLU A 34 24.08 -4.42 -6.17
CA GLU A 34 24.39 -4.05 -4.80
C GLU A 34 23.72 -5.00 -3.80
N ARG A 35 24.38 -5.28 -2.70
CA ARG A 35 23.89 -6.15 -1.63
C ARG A 35 23.87 -5.41 -0.30
N ILE A 36 22.94 -5.74 0.58
CA ILE A 36 22.83 -5.15 1.92
C ILE A 36 24.15 -5.26 2.68
N ALA A 37 24.83 -6.40 2.59
CA ALA A 37 26.07 -6.67 3.30
C ALA A 37 27.26 -5.73 2.90
N ASP A 38 27.18 -5.14 1.71
CA ASP A 38 28.23 -4.23 1.21
C ASP A 38 28.08 -2.80 1.75
N HIS A 39 27.00 -2.53 2.55
CA HIS A 39 26.63 -1.19 3.06
C HIS A 39 26.36 -1.19 4.56
N ALA A 40 27.25 -1.78 5.35
CA ALA A 40 27.13 -1.82 6.82
C ALA A 40 27.17 -0.44 7.49
N ASP A 41 27.63 0.58 6.79
CA ASP A 41 27.65 2.00 7.23
C ASP A 41 26.31 2.72 7.00
N ALA A 42 25.35 2.09 6.33
CA ALA A 42 24.05 2.68 6.07
C ALA A 42 23.25 2.85 7.37
N GLY A 43 22.89 4.08 7.73
CA GLY A 43 22.12 4.38 8.93
C GLY A 43 20.59 4.20 8.77
N ALA A 44 20.09 4.10 7.53
CA ALA A 44 18.66 3.98 7.25
C ALA A 44 18.37 3.21 5.98
N ALA A 45 17.21 2.52 5.95
CA ALA A 45 16.70 1.82 4.77
C ALA A 45 15.19 2.03 4.60
N ILE A 46 14.75 2.23 3.34
CA ILE A 46 13.35 2.13 2.92
C ILE A 46 13.16 0.75 2.30
N VAL A 47 12.22 -0.03 2.81
CA VAL A 47 11.93 -1.39 2.35
C VAL A 47 10.55 -1.42 1.69
N ALA A 48 10.52 -1.78 0.40
CA ALA A 48 9.31 -1.85 -0.42
C ALA A 48 9.34 -3.12 -1.31
N VAL A 49 9.42 -4.27 -0.67
CA VAL A 49 9.49 -5.58 -1.30
C VAL A 49 8.10 -6.20 -1.48
N PRO A 50 7.91 -7.15 -2.42
CA PRO A 50 6.63 -7.81 -2.62
C PRO A 50 6.14 -8.57 -1.39
N THR A 51 4.81 -8.54 -1.18
CA THR A 51 4.09 -9.32 -0.17
C THR A 51 2.90 -10.00 -0.86
N PRO A 52 3.12 -11.12 -1.57
CA PRO A 52 2.03 -11.82 -2.21
C PRO A 52 1.08 -12.43 -1.18
N THR A 53 -0.19 -12.59 -1.55
CA THR A 53 -1.15 -13.36 -0.76
C THR A 53 -1.24 -14.76 -1.36
N VAL A 54 -0.95 -15.77 -0.55
CA VAL A 54 -0.99 -17.18 -0.94
C VAL A 54 -2.05 -17.87 -0.07
N ASN A 55 -3.10 -18.41 -0.69
CA ASN A 55 -4.24 -19.03 0.01
C ASN A 55 -4.86 -18.13 1.10
N GLY A 56 -5.01 -16.84 0.79
CA GLY A 56 -5.55 -15.85 1.73
C GLY A 56 -4.54 -15.28 2.73
N VAL A 57 -3.38 -15.90 2.91
CA VAL A 57 -2.35 -15.47 3.87
C VAL A 57 -1.30 -14.59 3.20
N CYS A 58 -0.97 -13.48 3.83
CA CYS A 58 0.13 -12.61 3.39
C CYS A 58 1.48 -13.31 3.61
N ASP A 59 2.27 -13.48 2.55
CA ASP A 59 3.64 -13.99 2.64
C ASP A 59 4.60 -12.82 2.88
N ASP A 60 5.11 -12.74 4.12
CA ASP A 60 6.06 -11.73 4.58
C ASP A 60 7.52 -12.24 4.60
N SER A 61 7.78 -13.42 4.08
CA SER A 61 9.10 -14.08 4.13
C SER A 61 10.23 -13.21 3.59
N VAL A 62 9.99 -12.48 2.50
CA VAL A 62 10.98 -11.56 1.91
C VAL A 62 11.24 -10.37 2.84
N ILE A 63 10.22 -9.86 3.55
CA ILE A 63 10.40 -8.78 4.52
C ILE A 63 11.26 -9.25 5.68
N VAL A 64 10.96 -10.43 6.25
CA VAL A 64 11.70 -11.01 7.37
C VAL A 64 13.16 -11.22 7.00
N ASP A 65 13.44 -11.74 5.81
CA ASP A 65 14.80 -11.94 5.30
C ASP A 65 15.55 -10.59 5.15
N VAL A 66 14.95 -9.62 4.47
CA VAL A 66 15.54 -8.28 4.27
C VAL A 66 15.80 -7.57 5.59
N VAL A 67 14.84 -7.56 6.51
CA VAL A 67 14.99 -6.94 7.83
C VAL A 67 16.10 -7.63 8.62
N THR A 68 16.20 -8.95 8.55
CA THR A 68 17.27 -9.73 9.21
C THR A 68 18.64 -9.35 8.65
N GLN A 69 18.79 -9.28 7.32
CA GLN A 69 20.04 -8.88 6.68
C GLN A 69 20.44 -7.44 7.04
N LEU A 70 19.48 -6.49 7.05
CA LEU A 70 19.73 -5.10 7.40
C LEU A 70 20.24 -4.96 8.83
N ILE A 71 19.62 -5.66 9.80
CA ILE A 71 20.02 -5.63 11.21
C ILE A 71 21.36 -6.35 11.41
N ALA A 72 21.62 -7.44 10.70
CA ALA A 72 22.91 -8.13 10.74
C ALA A 72 24.05 -7.25 10.23
N ALA A 73 23.81 -6.43 9.19
CA ALA A 73 24.79 -5.50 8.66
C ALA A 73 24.99 -4.28 9.58
N ASN A 74 23.90 -3.73 10.13
CA ASN A 74 23.94 -2.61 11.08
C ASN A 74 22.80 -2.75 12.12
N PRO A 75 23.08 -3.14 13.36
CA PRO A 75 22.08 -3.30 14.42
C PRO A 75 21.28 -2.03 14.76
N ASP A 76 21.83 -0.85 14.50
CA ASP A 76 21.20 0.45 14.80
C ASP A 76 20.43 1.05 13.62
N ILE A 77 20.39 0.37 12.46
CA ILE A 77 19.73 0.84 11.24
C ILE A 77 18.26 1.20 11.49
N LYS A 78 17.80 2.30 10.93
CA LYS A 78 16.38 2.72 10.96
C LYS A 78 15.70 2.25 9.69
N ILE A 79 14.68 1.41 9.83
CA ILE A 79 13.96 0.78 8.71
C ILE A 79 12.59 1.42 8.57
N LEU A 80 12.28 1.93 7.35
CA LEU A 80 10.95 2.36 6.95
C LEU A 80 10.34 1.29 6.05
N LEU A 81 9.44 0.50 6.58
CA LEU A 81 8.73 -0.54 5.83
C LEU A 81 7.49 0.04 5.16
N LYS A 82 7.44 -0.06 3.82
CA LYS A 82 6.32 0.39 2.99
C LYS A 82 5.47 -0.74 2.41
N SER A 83 5.97 -1.98 2.45
CA SER A 83 5.21 -3.15 2.01
C SER A 83 3.98 -3.37 2.87
N THR A 84 2.86 -3.74 2.26
CA THR A 84 1.61 -4.01 3.01
C THR A 84 1.72 -5.31 3.79
N VAL A 85 1.50 -5.24 5.10
CA VAL A 85 1.63 -6.37 6.03
C VAL A 85 0.50 -6.31 7.06
N PRO A 86 -0.17 -7.45 7.38
CA PRO A 86 -1.18 -7.53 8.44
C PRO A 86 -0.63 -7.15 9.82
N PRO A 87 -1.49 -6.67 10.74
CA PRO A 87 -1.07 -6.19 12.05
C PRO A 87 -0.28 -7.23 12.87
N ASP A 88 -0.75 -8.47 12.89
CA ASP A 88 -0.14 -9.58 13.66
C ASP A 88 1.26 -9.98 13.16
N GLN A 89 1.52 -9.82 11.86
CA GLN A 89 2.85 -10.03 11.28
C GLN A 89 3.77 -8.84 11.57
N LEU A 90 3.26 -7.60 11.49
CA LEU A 90 4.04 -6.40 11.84
C LEU A 90 4.51 -6.39 13.29
N GLU A 91 3.71 -6.90 14.21
CA GLU A 91 4.09 -6.97 15.64
C GLU A 91 5.31 -7.85 15.89
N LYS A 92 5.54 -8.87 15.06
CA LYS A 92 6.69 -9.78 15.15
C LYS A 92 8.00 -9.14 14.67
N LEU A 93 7.93 -8.04 13.92
CA LEU A 93 9.13 -7.38 13.40
C LEU A 93 9.86 -6.59 14.51
N PRO A 94 11.21 -6.48 14.42
CA PRO A 94 12.03 -5.75 15.39
C PRO A 94 11.64 -4.28 15.57
N ALA A 95 12.03 -3.68 16.70
CA ALA A 95 11.75 -2.28 17.03
C ALA A 95 12.40 -1.26 16.07
N ASN A 96 13.43 -1.66 15.32
CA ASN A 96 14.06 -0.86 14.26
C ASN A 96 13.10 -0.53 13.12
N VAL A 97 12.02 -1.30 12.94
CA VAL A 97 11.05 -1.16 11.86
C VAL A 97 9.99 -0.13 12.24
N THR A 98 9.87 0.90 11.43
CA THR A 98 8.73 1.83 11.39
C THR A 98 7.89 1.50 10.16
N TYR A 99 6.61 1.28 10.34
CA TYR A 99 5.69 1.02 9.25
C TYR A 99 5.16 2.32 8.66
N ASN A 100 5.23 2.45 7.33
CA ASN A 100 4.67 3.56 6.59
C ASN A 100 3.81 3.03 5.44
N PRO A 101 2.50 2.85 5.65
CA PRO A 101 1.60 2.45 4.59
C PRO A 101 1.64 3.42 3.43
N GLU A 102 1.43 2.90 2.22
CA GLU A 102 1.34 3.68 1.00
C GLU A 102 -0.09 3.62 0.43
N PHE A 103 -0.49 4.66 -0.30
CA PHE A 103 -1.82 4.79 -0.93
C PHE A 103 -1.66 5.20 -2.40
N LEU A 104 -0.60 4.70 -3.04
CA LEU A 104 -0.18 5.09 -4.38
C LEU A 104 -0.89 4.24 -5.44
N ARG A 105 -1.23 4.86 -6.55
CA ARG A 105 -1.67 4.16 -7.77
C ARG A 105 -0.43 3.86 -8.61
N ALA A 106 -0.31 2.63 -9.12
CA ALA A 106 0.88 2.21 -9.86
C ALA A 106 1.22 3.12 -11.07
N LYS A 107 0.19 3.59 -11.79
CA LYS A 107 0.36 4.47 -12.97
C LYS A 107 0.86 5.88 -12.63
N THR A 108 0.57 6.39 -11.44
CA THR A 108 0.86 7.77 -11.00
C THR A 108 1.64 7.83 -9.69
N ALA A 109 2.37 6.75 -9.35
CA ALA A 109 3.00 6.57 -8.04
C ALA A 109 3.92 7.72 -7.62
N ALA A 110 4.73 8.26 -8.52
CA ALA A 110 5.62 9.39 -8.23
C ALA A 110 4.83 10.68 -7.92
N GLU A 111 3.78 10.96 -8.70
CA GLU A 111 2.90 12.10 -8.48
C GLU A 111 2.08 11.95 -7.21
N ASP A 112 1.50 10.76 -6.98
CA ASP A 112 0.74 10.47 -5.76
C ASP A 112 1.62 10.59 -4.51
N PHE A 113 2.89 10.14 -4.59
CA PHE A 113 3.85 10.29 -3.49
C PHE A 113 4.18 11.75 -3.20
N ALA A 114 4.41 12.55 -4.24
CA ALA A 114 4.72 13.97 -4.10
C ALA A 114 3.53 14.80 -3.57
N ASN A 115 2.30 14.43 -3.94
CA ASN A 115 1.08 15.15 -3.60
C ASN A 115 0.31 14.58 -2.40
N GLN A 116 0.87 13.57 -1.71
CA GLN A 116 0.21 12.99 -0.55
C GLN A 116 0.03 14.04 0.56
N ARG A 117 -1.11 14.01 1.24
CA ARG A 117 -1.43 14.96 2.32
C ARG A 117 -1.23 14.39 3.71
N VAL A 118 -1.14 13.07 3.81
CA VAL A 118 -1.00 12.34 5.06
C VAL A 118 0.16 11.37 4.95
N PHE A 119 1.04 11.37 5.94
CA PHE A 119 2.19 10.48 6.03
C PHE A 119 2.15 9.75 7.38
N ILE A 120 1.71 8.49 7.38
CA ILE A 120 1.52 7.71 8.59
C ILE A 120 2.82 7.02 8.98
N LEU A 121 3.22 7.12 10.23
CA LEU A 121 4.45 6.54 10.78
C LEU A 121 4.12 5.69 12.01
N GLY A 122 4.00 4.38 11.80
CA GLY A 122 3.68 3.40 12.83
C GLY A 122 4.93 2.84 13.50
N GLY A 123 5.07 3.07 14.81
CA GLY A 123 6.16 2.51 15.61
C GLY A 123 7.16 3.53 16.16
N ALA A 124 8.12 3.05 16.96
CA ALA A 124 9.03 3.87 17.76
C ALA A 124 9.94 4.83 16.94
N GLY A 125 10.26 4.46 15.69
CA GLY A 125 11.08 5.28 14.79
C GLY A 125 10.33 6.43 14.11
N GLY A 126 9.04 6.66 14.39
CA GLY A 126 8.22 7.67 13.74
C GLY A 126 8.80 9.08 13.81
N ALA A 127 9.35 9.48 14.96
CA ALA A 127 9.98 10.80 15.10
C ALA A 127 11.27 10.96 14.24
N TYR A 128 12.03 9.89 14.05
CA TYR A 128 13.20 9.89 13.17
C TYR A 128 12.76 10.11 11.72
N TRP A 129 11.81 9.33 11.23
CA TRP A 129 11.34 9.40 9.85
C TRP A 129 10.59 10.70 9.54
N GLN A 130 9.84 11.25 10.51
CA GLN A 130 9.27 12.59 10.37
C GLN A 130 10.34 13.67 10.14
N ARG A 131 11.50 13.59 10.80
CA ARG A 131 12.62 14.51 10.53
C ARG A 131 13.24 14.28 9.16
N VAL A 132 13.40 13.01 8.76
CA VAL A 132 13.95 12.65 7.44
C VAL A 132 13.10 13.21 6.30
N PHE A 133 11.77 13.16 6.43
CA PHE A 133 10.82 13.66 5.43
C PHE A 133 10.30 15.08 5.70
N SER A 134 10.93 15.85 6.61
CA SER A 134 10.47 17.20 7.00
C SER A 134 10.45 18.24 5.87
N PHE A 135 11.09 17.94 4.75
CA PHE A 135 11.08 18.79 3.54
C PHE A 135 9.76 18.70 2.76
N MET A 136 8.90 17.72 3.04
CA MET A 136 7.59 17.57 2.40
C MET A 136 6.65 18.70 2.83
N GLN A 137 6.18 19.49 1.87
CA GLN A 137 5.30 20.62 2.14
C GLN A 137 3.81 20.20 2.13
N GLY A 138 3.03 20.74 3.06
CA GLY A 138 1.58 20.51 3.12
C GLY A 138 1.18 19.10 3.56
N VAL A 139 2.10 18.33 4.12
CA VAL A 139 1.88 16.96 4.60
C VAL A 139 1.64 16.95 6.10
N GLU A 140 0.57 16.30 6.53
CA GLU A 140 0.32 15.98 7.93
C GLU A 140 1.02 14.67 8.29
N PHE A 141 1.98 14.72 9.22
CA PHE A 141 2.65 13.53 9.75
C PHE A 141 1.86 12.98 10.95
N ILE A 142 1.32 11.78 10.80
CA ILE A 142 0.59 11.08 11.85
C ILE A 142 1.48 9.99 12.43
N ARG A 143 1.86 10.13 13.71
CA ARG A 143 2.60 9.10 14.44
C ARG A 143 1.65 8.24 15.26
N THR A 144 1.74 6.93 15.10
CA THR A 144 0.91 5.95 15.80
C THR A 144 1.70 4.65 16.05
N ASP A 145 1.06 3.62 16.56
CA ASP A 145 1.61 2.28 16.60
C ASP A 145 1.52 1.57 15.24
N ARG A 146 2.25 0.45 15.08
CA ARG A 146 2.29 -0.31 13.83
C ARG A 146 0.96 -0.95 13.49
N THR A 147 0.26 -1.46 14.49
CA THR A 147 -1.05 -2.11 14.35
C THR A 147 -2.07 -1.14 13.79
N THR A 148 -2.21 0.05 14.41
CA THR A 148 -3.10 1.11 13.94
C THR A 148 -2.76 1.53 12.51
N ALA A 149 -1.48 1.74 12.19
CA ALA A 149 -1.06 2.12 10.84
C ALA A 149 -1.39 1.05 9.79
N SER A 150 -1.25 -0.24 10.12
CA SER A 150 -1.64 -1.35 9.25
C SER A 150 -3.15 -1.43 9.08
N MET A 151 -3.91 -1.32 10.16
CA MET A 151 -5.38 -1.30 10.12
C MET A 151 -5.90 -0.21 9.19
N VAL A 152 -5.33 1.01 9.28
CA VAL A 152 -5.71 2.11 8.36
C VAL A 152 -5.48 1.72 6.90
N LYS A 153 -4.34 1.09 6.57
CA LYS A 153 -4.07 0.62 5.20
C LYS A 153 -5.10 -0.39 4.72
N TYR A 154 -5.35 -1.43 5.51
CA TYR A 154 -6.30 -2.47 5.12
C TYR A 154 -7.74 -1.95 5.04
N MET A 155 -8.19 -1.17 6.02
CA MET A 155 -9.54 -0.58 6.01
C MET A 155 -9.74 0.37 4.83
N HIS A 156 -8.72 1.18 4.49
CA HIS A 156 -8.77 2.04 3.30
C HIS A 156 -8.95 1.22 2.02
N ASN A 157 -8.10 0.21 1.80
CA ASN A 157 -8.13 -0.55 0.56
C ASN A 157 -9.39 -1.43 0.45
N THR A 158 -9.82 -2.06 1.55
CA THR A 158 -11.03 -2.89 1.56
C THR A 158 -12.31 -2.06 1.42
N TRP A 159 -12.33 -0.84 1.99
CA TRP A 159 -13.42 0.11 1.75
C TRP A 159 -13.54 0.47 0.26
N LEU A 160 -12.42 0.77 -0.40
CA LEU A 160 -12.45 1.08 -1.82
C LEU A 160 -12.83 -0.13 -2.68
N ALA A 161 -12.35 -1.33 -2.34
CA ALA A 161 -12.76 -2.57 -3.00
C ALA A 161 -14.26 -2.83 -2.86
N MET A 162 -14.81 -2.65 -1.64
CA MET A 162 -16.24 -2.76 -1.37
C MET A 162 -17.04 -1.72 -2.17
N LYS A 163 -16.54 -0.49 -2.26
CA LYS A 163 -17.18 0.58 -3.04
C LYS A 163 -17.27 0.21 -4.52
N VAL A 164 -16.18 -0.30 -5.12
CA VAL A 164 -16.21 -0.79 -6.51
C VAL A 164 -17.23 -1.91 -6.66
N ALA A 165 -17.18 -2.94 -5.80
CA ALA A 165 -18.09 -4.07 -5.88
C ALA A 165 -19.56 -3.63 -5.80
N TYR A 166 -19.90 -2.72 -4.87
CA TYR A 166 -21.26 -2.18 -4.71
C TYR A 166 -21.76 -1.47 -5.98
N PHE A 167 -20.99 -0.49 -6.48
CA PHE A 167 -21.44 0.29 -7.64
C PHE A 167 -21.53 -0.55 -8.91
N HIS A 168 -20.59 -1.47 -9.11
CA HIS A 168 -20.58 -2.35 -10.28
C HIS A 168 -21.65 -3.44 -10.21
N GLU A 169 -21.98 -3.96 -9.02
CA GLU A 169 -23.12 -4.88 -8.84
C GLU A 169 -24.43 -4.18 -9.16
N ILE A 170 -24.67 -2.97 -8.62
CA ILE A 170 -25.87 -2.20 -8.91
C ILE A 170 -26.00 -1.93 -10.42
N TYR A 171 -24.90 -1.47 -11.06
CA TYR A 171 -24.88 -1.29 -12.51
C TYR A 171 -25.32 -2.56 -13.25
N LYS A 172 -24.77 -3.73 -12.91
CA LYS A 172 -25.11 -5.00 -13.52
C LYS A 172 -26.58 -5.39 -13.33
N LEU A 173 -27.16 -5.10 -12.16
CA LEU A 173 -28.55 -5.46 -11.84
C LEU A 173 -29.57 -4.56 -12.52
N VAL A 174 -29.28 -3.28 -12.68
CA VAL A 174 -30.21 -2.30 -13.26
C VAL A 174 -29.99 -2.11 -14.77
N GLY A 175 -28.83 -2.50 -15.27
CA GLY A 175 -28.46 -2.43 -16.70
C GLY A 175 -28.57 -1.02 -17.28
N ASP A 176 -28.86 -0.95 -18.57
CA ASP A 176 -29.00 0.31 -19.33
C ASP A 176 -30.30 1.08 -19.01
N SER A 177 -31.08 0.62 -18.01
CA SER A 177 -32.32 1.30 -17.57
C SER A 177 -32.04 2.68 -16.96
N TYR A 178 -30.77 2.95 -16.64
CA TYR A 178 -30.30 4.22 -16.06
C TYR A 178 -29.13 4.76 -16.87
N GLN A 179 -29.06 6.08 -16.97
CA GLN A 179 -27.85 6.76 -17.48
C GLN A 179 -26.76 6.67 -16.42
N HIS A 180 -25.98 5.59 -16.45
CA HIS A 180 -24.99 5.25 -15.42
C HIS A 180 -24.01 6.40 -15.16
N ASP A 181 -23.47 6.98 -16.23
CA ASP A 181 -22.49 8.06 -16.11
C ASP A 181 -23.09 9.32 -15.47
N GLU A 182 -24.35 9.63 -15.78
CA GLU A 182 -25.07 10.74 -15.13
C GLU A 182 -25.27 10.46 -13.65
N LEU A 183 -25.74 9.26 -13.28
CA LEU A 183 -25.93 8.84 -11.90
C LEU A 183 -24.60 8.96 -11.12
N ILE A 184 -23.50 8.42 -11.65
CA ILE A 184 -22.18 8.52 -11.00
C ILE A 184 -21.75 9.98 -10.86
N SER A 185 -21.96 10.82 -11.90
CA SER A 185 -21.60 12.24 -11.86
C SER A 185 -22.36 13.02 -10.79
N ILE A 186 -23.64 12.66 -10.55
CA ILE A 186 -24.46 13.26 -9.49
C ILE A 186 -23.97 12.80 -8.12
N LEU A 187 -23.77 11.49 -7.93
CA LEU A 187 -23.31 10.92 -6.67
C LEU A 187 -21.91 11.43 -6.26
N ALA A 188 -21.03 11.67 -7.23
CA ALA A 188 -19.71 12.22 -7.01
C ALA A 188 -19.71 13.64 -6.37
N LYS A 189 -20.83 14.37 -6.45
CA LYS A 189 -20.99 15.69 -5.82
C LYS A 189 -21.24 15.63 -4.32
N PHE A 190 -21.59 14.46 -3.79
CA PHE A 190 -21.81 14.28 -2.35
C PHE A 190 -20.45 13.96 -1.68
N PRO A 191 -19.94 14.84 -0.78
CA PRO A 191 -18.63 14.65 -0.15
C PRO A 191 -18.45 13.34 0.61
N ASN A 192 -19.53 12.84 1.21
CA ASN A 192 -19.55 11.57 1.95
C ASN A 192 -19.52 10.33 1.04
N ILE A 193 -19.80 10.46 -0.24
CA ILE A 193 -19.64 9.41 -1.26
C ILE A 193 -18.26 9.54 -1.89
N GLY A 194 -17.89 10.74 -2.34
CA GLY A 194 -16.64 11.05 -3.01
C GLY A 194 -16.59 10.51 -4.46
N PRO A 195 -15.74 11.08 -5.32
CA PRO A 195 -15.79 10.86 -6.77
C PRO A 195 -15.11 9.57 -7.25
N SER A 196 -14.31 8.91 -6.43
CA SER A 196 -13.49 7.78 -6.86
C SER A 196 -14.18 6.41 -6.72
N HIS A 197 -13.71 5.42 -7.48
CA HIS A 197 -14.06 3.99 -7.32
C HIS A 197 -15.56 3.67 -7.51
N MET A 198 -16.24 4.36 -8.42
CA MET A 198 -17.63 4.13 -8.77
C MET A 198 -17.81 3.77 -10.25
N ALA A 199 -17.01 4.37 -11.14
CA ALA A 199 -17.07 4.11 -12.57
C ALA A 199 -16.37 2.78 -12.94
N MET A 200 -16.82 2.18 -14.04
CA MET A 200 -16.12 1.06 -14.69
C MET A 200 -14.69 1.47 -15.04
N ASN A 201 -13.80 0.50 -15.22
CA ASN A 201 -12.46 0.78 -15.69
C ASN A 201 -12.45 1.28 -17.15
N ASP A 202 -11.28 1.74 -17.63
CA ASP A 202 -11.11 2.29 -18.98
C ASP A 202 -11.49 1.30 -20.11
N GLU A 203 -11.58 0.00 -19.81
CA GLU A 203 -11.98 -1.06 -20.74
C GLU A 203 -13.47 -1.44 -20.60
N GLY A 204 -14.24 -0.74 -19.77
CA GLY A 204 -15.65 -1.04 -19.51
C GLY A 204 -15.89 -2.32 -18.67
N LYS A 205 -14.84 -2.86 -18.03
CA LYS A 205 -14.95 -4.08 -17.22
C LYS A 205 -15.47 -3.78 -15.82
N LEU A 206 -16.27 -4.71 -15.31
CA LEU A 206 -16.80 -4.67 -13.96
C LEU A 206 -15.86 -5.34 -12.95
N GLY A 207 -16.05 -4.99 -11.67
CA GLY A 207 -15.26 -5.53 -10.57
C GLY A 207 -13.95 -4.77 -10.35
N TYR A 208 -13.27 -5.14 -9.27
CA TYR A 208 -11.94 -4.64 -8.95
C TYR A 208 -10.88 -5.70 -9.24
N GLY A 209 -9.72 -5.25 -9.68
CA GLY A 209 -8.56 -6.07 -10.00
C GLY A 209 -7.27 -5.38 -9.59
N GLY A 210 -6.21 -5.64 -10.35
CA GLY A 210 -4.87 -5.12 -10.08
C GLY A 210 -4.17 -5.85 -8.92
N HIS A 211 -3.05 -5.27 -8.47
CA HIS A 211 -2.18 -5.95 -7.49
C HIS A 211 -2.61 -5.77 -6.03
N CYS A 212 -3.34 -4.70 -5.69
CA CYS A 212 -3.59 -4.33 -4.29
C CYS A 212 -4.93 -4.85 -3.76
N PHE A 213 -6.05 -4.50 -4.40
CA PHE A 213 -7.36 -4.78 -3.83
C PHE A 213 -7.65 -6.27 -3.62
N PRO A 214 -7.39 -7.17 -4.59
CA PRO A 214 -7.65 -8.60 -4.37
C PRO A 214 -6.84 -9.14 -3.19
N LYS A 215 -5.52 -8.98 -3.21
CA LYS A 215 -4.64 -9.52 -2.17
C LYS A 215 -4.89 -8.92 -0.78
N ASP A 216 -5.12 -7.60 -0.69
CA ASP A 216 -5.34 -6.92 0.58
C ASP A 216 -6.71 -7.29 1.17
N THR A 217 -7.74 -7.46 0.33
CA THR A 217 -9.06 -7.89 0.79
C THR A 217 -9.03 -9.33 1.30
N GLU A 218 -8.36 -10.24 0.58
CA GLU A 218 -8.21 -11.63 1.01
C GLU A 218 -7.42 -11.74 2.32
N ALA A 219 -6.26 -11.07 2.42
CA ALA A 219 -5.45 -11.06 3.63
C ALA A 219 -6.19 -10.44 4.84
N PHE A 220 -7.01 -9.42 4.60
CA PHE A 220 -7.77 -8.79 5.68
C PHE A 220 -8.99 -9.62 6.12
N VAL A 221 -9.59 -10.38 5.21
CA VAL A 221 -10.62 -11.38 5.56
C VAL A 221 -10.01 -12.47 6.45
N GLU A 222 -8.84 -13.00 6.08
CA GLU A 222 -8.14 -14.01 6.88
C GLU A 222 -7.82 -13.49 8.28
N TYR A 223 -7.33 -12.27 8.38
CA TYR A 223 -7.00 -11.65 9.65
C TYR A 223 -8.22 -11.35 10.53
N THR A 224 -9.36 -10.92 9.94
CA THR A 224 -10.53 -10.40 10.69
C THR A 224 -11.71 -11.36 10.76
N GLY A 225 -11.83 -12.31 9.82
CA GLY A 225 -13.02 -13.13 9.63
C GLY A 225 -14.24 -12.34 9.12
N SER A 226 -14.07 -11.17 8.50
CA SER A 226 -15.16 -10.27 8.09
C SER A 226 -16.11 -10.90 7.07
N GLU A 227 -17.36 -11.17 7.46
CA GLU A 227 -18.41 -11.70 6.60
C GLU A 227 -18.75 -10.75 5.44
N ILE A 228 -18.75 -9.44 5.70
CA ILE A 228 -19.00 -8.42 4.67
C ILE A 228 -17.94 -8.51 3.58
N LEU A 229 -16.67 -8.57 3.94
CA LEU A 229 -15.58 -8.64 2.96
C LEU A 229 -15.53 -9.97 2.23
N GLN A 230 -15.89 -11.08 2.89
CA GLN A 230 -16.08 -12.37 2.20
C GLN A 230 -17.13 -12.24 1.09
N LYS A 231 -18.26 -11.57 1.39
CA LYS A 231 -19.31 -11.34 0.40
C LYS A 231 -18.87 -10.42 -0.73
N VAL A 232 -18.07 -9.38 -0.42
CA VAL A 232 -17.47 -8.49 -1.42
C VAL A 232 -16.57 -9.27 -2.38
N ILE A 233 -15.73 -10.20 -1.89
CA ILE A 233 -14.90 -11.07 -2.73
C ILE A 233 -15.75 -11.95 -3.65
N GLU A 234 -16.82 -12.57 -3.12
CA GLU A 234 -17.73 -13.40 -3.92
C GLU A 234 -18.42 -12.59 -5.04
N ILE A 235 -18.91 -11.38 -4.71
CA ILE A 235 -19.55 -10.48 -5.67
C ILE A 235 -18.52 -10.09 -6.75
N ASN A 236 -17.32 -9.69 -6.35
CA ASN A 236 -16.27 -9.31 -7.27
C ASN A 236 -15.92 -10.43 -8.27
N LYS A 237 -15.78 -11.67 -7.80
CA LYS A 237 -15.56 -12.83 -8.69
C LYS A 237 -16.67 -12.96 -9.73
N LYS A 238 -17.94 -12.86 -9.31
CA LYS A 238 -19.10 -12.91 -10.24
C LYS A 238 -19.15 -11.74 -11.23
N LEU A 239 -18.63 -10.57 -10.85
CA LEU A 239 -18.56 -9.41 -11.73
C LEU A 239 -17.49 -9.63 -12.82
N ILE A 240 -16.32 -10.14 -12.45
CA ILE A 240 -15.22 -10.40 -13.38
C ILE A 240 -15.57 -11.55 -14.35
N ASP A 241 -16.09 -12.68 -13.84
CA ASP A 241 -16.40 -13.86 -14.64
C ASP A 241 -17.46 -13.60 -15.72
N ASN A 242 -18.37 -12.67 -15.49
CA ASN A 242 -19.43 -12.33 -16.45
C ASN A 242 -19.03 -11.20 -17.43
N THR A 243 -17.80 -10.73 -17.38
CA THR A 243 -17.26 -9.69 -18.30
C THR A 243 -16.23 -10.29 -19.27
N GLN A 244 -15.98 -11.61 -19.21
CA GLN A 244 -15.24 -12.40 -20.20
C GLN A 244 -16.19 -12.94 -21.27
#